data_a7025c375a477abd12bbba4c0d7ab6ba
#
_entry.id   a7025c375a477abd12bbba4c0d7ab6ba
#
_cell.length_a   1.000
_cell.length_b   1.000
_cell.length_c   1.000
_cell.angle_alpha   90.00
_cell.angle_beta   90.00
_cell.angle_gamma   90.00
#
_symmetry.space_group_name_H-M   'P 1'
#
loop_
_entity.id
_entity.type
_entity.pdbx_description
1 polymer ?
#
loop_
_entity_poly.entity_id
_entity_poly.type
_entity_poly.pdbx_seq_one_letter_code
_entity_poly.pdbx_strand_id
1 'polypeptide(L)'
;MVYTVGEMAKLLSVPASTLRYYDKEGLLPFVERSSGGIRMFQDVDFEWLQIIDCMKKAGMSIKDIRSYIEMALQGDDTIDMRLQMFERQREVLKAQLAQLEHTMNIVDYKCWYYETAKAAGTVDVPQNMDEADIPERFKSIRSELKSVPK
;
A
#
# COMPACT_ATOMS: atom_id res chain seq x y z
N MET A 1 -26.73 13.44 -0.65
CA MET A 1 -26.65 13.95 -2.02
C MET A 1 -26.49 12.75 -2.94
N VAL A 2 -26.93 12.85 -4.23
CA VAL A 2 -26.80 11.75 -5.18
C VAL A 2 -25.80 12.15 -6.26
N TYR A 3 -24.87 11.23 -6.59
CA TYR A 3 -23.79 11.46 -7.52
C TYR A 3 -23.81 10.44 -8.67
N THR A 4 -23.43 10.90 -9.84
CA THR A 4 -23.10 10.01 -10.98
C THR A 4 -21.77 9.30 -10.75
N VAL A 5 -21.46 8.28 -11.52
CA VAL A 5 -20.15 7.60 -11.48
C VAL A 5 -18.98 8.57 -11.75
N GLY A 6 -19.19 9.56 -12.63
CA GLY A 6 -18.17 10.57 -12.94
C GLY A 6 -17.91 11.54 -11.81
N GLU A 7 -18.94 11.98 -11.11
CA GLU A 7 -18.82 12.89 -9.95
C GLU A 7 -18.19 12.16 -8.78
N MET A 8 -18.65 10.95 -8.44
CA MET A 8 -18.07 10.15 -7.37
C MET A 8 -16.59 9.81 -7.65
N ALA A 9 -16.23 9.49 -8.88
CA ALA A 9 -14.84 9.23 -9.27
C ALA A 9 -13.94 10.48 -9.07
N LYS A 10 -14.45 11.68 -9.36
CA LYS A 10 -13.74 12.93 -9.08
C LYS A 10 -13.52 13.15 -7.58
N LEU A 11 -14.55 12.93 -6.75
CA LEU A 11 -14.43 13.03 -5.28
C LEU A 11 -13.36 12.10 -4.72
N LEU A 12 -13.26 10.89 -5.25
CA LEU A 12 -12.27 9.89 -4.86
C LEU A 12 -10.89 10.08 -5.51
N SER A 13 -10.77 11.01 -6.46
CA SER A 13 -9.54 11.20 -7.25
C SER A 13 -9.10 9.94 -7.99
N VAL A 14 -10.05 9.16 -8.51
CA VAL A 14 -9.82 7.96 -9.31
C VAL A 14 -10.48 8.08 -10.69
N PRO A 15 -10.01 7.33 -11.72
CA PRO A 15 -10.71 7.24 -12.99
C PRO A 15 -12.12 6.63 -12.83
N ALA A 16 -13.11 7.10 -13.58
CA ALA A 16 -14.46 6.52 -13.57
C ALA A 16 -14.47 5.02 -13.99
N SER A 17 -13.48 4.59 -14.77
CA SER A 17 -13.27 3.19 -15.12
C SER A 17 -12.97 2.31 -13.90
N THR A 18 -12.33 2.85 -12.86
CA THR A 18 -12.08 2.14 -11.61
C THR A 18 -13.39 1.77 -10.91
N LEU A 19 -14.33 2.71 -10.77
CA LEU A 19 -15.64 2.43 -10.16
C LEU A 19 -16.47 1.45 -10.99
N ARG A 20 -16.40 1.52 -12.32
CA ARG A 20 -17.05 0.54 -13.20
C ARG A 20 -16.43 -0.86 -13.04
N TYR A 21 -15.11 -0.92 -12.87
CA TYR A 21 -14.42 -2.17 -12.58
C TYR A 21 -14.85 -2.74 -11.23
N TYR A 22 -14.89 -1.94 -10.17
CA TYR A 22 -15.36 -2.39 -8.85
C TYR A 22 -16.80 -2.94 -8.91
N ASP A 23 -17.69 -2.29 -9.65
CA ASP A 23 -19.03 -2.79 -9.82
C ASP A 23 -19.07 -4.12 -10.60
N LYS A 24 -18.30 -4.23 -11.69
CA LYS A 24 -18.18 -5.47 -12.47
C LYS A 24 -17.68 -6.64 -11.59
N GLU A 25 -16.76 -6.35 -10.69
CA GLU A 25 -16.21 -7.33 -9.74
C GLU A 25 -17.13 -7.61 -8.55
N GLY A 26 -18.31 -6.99 -8.47
CA GLY A 26 -19.29 -7.21 -7.41
C GLY A 26 -18.90 -6.57 -6.06
N LEU A 27 -18.08 -5.53 -6.09
CA LEU A 27 -17.65 -4.80 -4.87
C LEU A 27 -18.64 -3.70 -4.47
N LEU A 28 -19.67 -3.42 -5.26
CA LEU A 28 -20.62 -2.34 -5.03
C LEU A 28 -22.07 -2.83 -4.91
N PRO A 29 -22.37 -3.87 -4.12
CA PRO A 29 -23.73 -4.41 -3.97
C PRO A 29 -24.69 -3.43 -3.27
N PHE A 30 -24.13 -2.45 -2.54
CA PHE A 30 -24.85 -1.42 -1.80
C PHE A 30 -25.22 -0.20 -2.65
N VAL A 31 -24.68 -0.06 -3.86
CA VAL A 31 -24.95 1.09 -4.74
C VAL A 31 -26.25 0.87 -5.50
N GLU A 32 -27.20 1.80 -5.32
CA GLU A 32 -28.49 1.76 -6.00
C GLU A 32 -28.37 2.07 -7.50
N ARG A 33 -29.37 1.61 -8.25
CA ARG A 33 -29.53 1.93 -9.68
C ARG A 33 -30.86 2.61 -9.92
N SER A 34 -30.83 3.62 -10.81
CA SER A 34 -32.05 4.24 -11.30
C SER A 34 -32.93 3.25 -12.10
N SER A 35 -34.15 3.62 -12.39
CA SER A 35 -35.05 2.84 -13.30
C SER A 35 -34.43 2.56 -14.67
N GLY A 36 -33.49 3.39 -15.13
CA GLY A 36 -32.71 3.21 -16.37
C GLY A 36 -31.42 2.40 -16.19
N GLY A 37 -31.17 1.79 -15.02
CA GLY A 37 -29.98 0.97 -14.76
C GLY A 37 -28.70 1.77 -14.48
N ILE A 38 -28.79 3.10 -14.36
CA ILE A 38 -27.64 3.98 -14.08
C ILE A 38 -27.34 3.93 -12.59
N ARG A 39 -26.05 3.78 -12.21
CA ARG A 39 -25.59 3.79 -10.82
C ARG A 39 -25.78 5.17 -10.20
N MET A 40 -26.34 5.18 -9.00
CA MET A 40 -26.63 6.35 -8.22
C MET A 40 -25.89 6.23 -6.88
N PHE A 41 -24.77 6.95 -6.75
CA PHE A 41 -23.97 6.96 -5.53
C PHE A 41 -24.53 7.97 -4.54
N GLN A 42 -24.44 7.65 -3.25
CA GLN A 42 -24.84 8.51 -2.14
C GLN A 42 -23.63 8.89 -1.27
N ASP A 43 -23.80 9.84 -0.36
CA ASP A 43 -22.74 10.26 0.56
C ASP A 43 -22.17 9.08 1.37
N VAL A 44 -23.03 8.15 1.80
CA VAL A 44 -22.61 6.95 2.54
C VAL A 44 -21.73 6.00 1.71
N ASP A 45 -21.89 5.98 0.40
CA ASP A 45 -21.10 5.12 -0.47
C ASP A 45 -19.66 5.62 -0.60
N PHE A 46 -19.42 6.90 -0.34
CA PHE A 46 -18.08 7.48 -0.40
C PHE A 46 -17.13 6.83 0.61
N GLU A 47 -17.57 6.60 1.84
CA GLU A 47 -16.78 5.90 2.86
C GLU A 47 -16.43 4.46 2.42
N TRP A 48 -17.43 3.71 1.92
CA TRP A 48 -17.21 2.37 1.40
C TRP A 48 -16.18 2.33 0.28
N LEU A 49 -16.29 3.26 -0.66
CA LEU A 49 -15.38 3.34 -1.80
C LEU A 49 -13.96 3.72 -1.38
N GLN A 50 -13.80 4.59 -0.38
CA GLN A 50 -12.49 4.91 0.20
C GLN A 50 -11.84 3.68 0.85
N ILE A 51 -12.62 2.90 1.61
CA ILE A 51 -12.14 1.66 2.24
C ILE A 51 -11.73 0.64 1.16
N ILE A 52 -12.54 0.43 0.13
CA ILE A 52 -12.23 -0.47 -0.99
C ILE A 52 -10.92 -0.05 -1.69
N ASP A 53 -10.76 1.23 -1.99
CA ASP A 53 -9.54 1.76 -2.61
C ASP A 53 -8.31 1.57 -1.72
N CYS A 54 -8.46 1.83 -0.40
CA CYS A 54 -7.42 1.58 0.59
C CYS A 54 -7.02 0.09 0.64
N MET A 55 -7.98 -0.83 0.70
CA MET A 55 -7.73 -2.27 0.70
C MET A 55 -7.02 -2.71 -0.59
N LYS A 56 -7.39 -2.16 -1.74
CA LYS A 56 -6.70 -2.41 -3.03
C LYS A 56 -5.25 -1.93 -3.00
N LYS A 57 -5.01 -0.72 -2.52
CA LYS A 57 -3.66 -0.15 -2.37
C LYS A 57 -2.81 -0.95 -1.37
N ALA A 58 -3.45 -1.50 -0.35
CA ALA A 58 -2.81 -2.39 0.62
C ALA A 58 -2.48 -3.80 0.07
N GLY A 59 -2.86 -4.10 -1.18
CA GLY A 59 -2.57 -5.37 -1.84
C GLY A 59 -3.57 -6.49 -1.55
N MET A 60 -4.74 -6.19 -0.98
CA MET A 60 -5.78 -7.21 -0.79
C MET A 60 -6.36 -7.66 -2.14
N SER A 61 -6.67 -8.95 -2.24
CA SER A 61 -7.30 -9.50 -3.43
C SER A 61 -8.75 -9.00 -3.59
N ILE A 62 -9.24 -8.94 -4.82
CA ILE A 62 -10.66 -8.63 -5.09
C ILE A 62 -11.59 -9.60 -4.36
N LYS A 63 -11.20 -10.87 -4.26
CA LYS A 63 -11.94 -11.90 -3.53
C LYS A 63 -12.08 -11.56 -2.05
N ASP A 64 -10.98 -11.15 -1.40
CA ASP A 64 -10.99 -10.83 0.02
C ASP A 64 -11.78 -9.55 0.30
N ILE A 65 -11.66 -8.55 -0.57
CA ILE A 65 -12.44 -7.31 -0.45
C ILE A 65 -13.93 -7.61 -0.60
N ARG A 66 -14.33 -8.45 -1.56
CA ARG A 66 -15.73 -8.89 -1.71
C ARG A 66 -16.21 -9.61 -0.45
N SER A 67 -15.44 -10.55 0.07
CA SER A 67 -15.74 -11.26 1.31
C SER A 67 -15.96 -10.31 2.50
N TYR A 68 -15.11 -9.27 2.62
CA TYR A 68 -15.29 -8.24 3.64
C TYR A 68 -16.62 -7.50 3.48
N ILE A 69 -16.97 -7.09 2.28
CA ILE A 69 -18.23 -6.37 2.01
C ILE A 69 -19.43 -7.27 2.34
N GLU A 70 -19.40 -8.53 1.90
CA GLU A 70 -20.45 -9.51 2.21
C GLU A 70 -20.63 -9.70 3.72
N MET A 71 -19.53 -9.86 4.46
CA MET A 71 -19.57 -9.96 5.92
C MET A 71 -20.13 -8.69 6.57
N ALA A 72 -19.74 -7.52 6.08
CA ALA A 72 -20.20 -6.25 6.63
C ALA A 72 -21.72 -6.05 6.40
N LEU A 73 -22.26 -6.50 5.28
CA LEU A 73 -23.69 -6.49 5.01
C LEU A 73 -24.50 -7.52 5.84
N GLN A 74 -23.85 -8.58 6.34
CA GLN A 74 -24.47 -9.55 7.25
C GLN A 74 -24.67 -8.99 8.67
N GLY A 75 -23.95 -7.90 9.02
CA GLY A 75 -24.10 -7.23 10.31
C GLY A 75 -23.13 -7.71 11.38
N ASP A 76 -23.57 -7.61 12.64
CA ASP A 76 -22.68 -7.70 13.82
C ASP A 76 -22.13 -9.11 14.08
N ASP A 77 -22.79 -10.14 13.63
CA ASP A 77 -22.33 -11.53 13.77
C ASP A 77 -20.98 -11.81 13.09
N THR A 78 -20.54 -10.90 12.21
CA THR A 78 -19.28 -11.01 11.47
C THR A 78 -18.15 -10.09 11.97
N ILE A 79 -18.37 -9.36 13.07
CA ILE A 79 -17.40 -8.39 13.61
C ILE A 79 -16.02 -9.03 13.83
N ASP A 80 -15.95 -10.17 14.48
CA ASP A 80 -14.69 -10.84 14.79
C ASP A 80 -13.95 -11.28 13.51
N MET A 81 -14.66 -11.80 12.52
CA MET A 81 -14.07 -12.21 11.25
C MET A 81 -13.51 -11.01 10.47
N ARG A 82 -14.23 -9.90 10.48
CA ARG A 82 -13.78 -8.65 9.86
C ARG A 82 -12.55 -8.08 10.56
N LEU A 83 -12.53 -8.09 11.90
CA LEU A 83 -11.37 -7.66 12.69
C LEU A 83 -10.15 -8.51 12.35
N GLN A 84 -10.25 -9.83 12.37
CA GLN A 84 -9.16 -10.73 12.02
C GLN A 84 -8.63 -10.50 10.60
N MET A 85 -9.51 -10.17 9.65
CA MET A 85 -9.10 -9.86 8.28
C MET A 85 -8.19 -8.61 8.23
N PHE A 86 -8.58 -7.54 8.92
CA PHE A 86 -7.78 -6.31 8.99
C PHE A 86 -6.51 -6.48 9.82
N GLU A 87 -6.54 -7.27 10.89
CA GLU A 87 -5.33 -7.59 11.68
C GLU A 87 -4.29 -8.32 10.84
N ARG A 88 -4.69 -9.34 10.06
CA ARG A 88 -3.80 -10.03 9.12
C ARG A 88 -3.23 -9.07 8.08
N GLN A 89 -4.06 -8.21 7.50
CA GLN A 89 -3.60 -7.24 6.51
C GLN A 89 -2.62 -6.22 7.10
N ARG A 90 -2.83 -5.81 8.34
CA ARG A 90 -1.91 -4.94 9.08
C ARG A 90 -0.52 -5.58 9.22
N GLU A 91 -0.45 -6.86 9.55
CA GLU A 91 0.84 -7.56 9.65
C GLU A 91 1.54 -7.69 8.27
N VAL A 92 0.80 -7.92 7.20
CA VAL A 92 1.35 -7.90 5.84
C VAL A 92 1.95 -6.53 5.51
N LEU A 93 1.23 -5.45 5.81
CA LEU A 93 1.72 -4.08 5.57
C LEU A 93 2.94 -3.73 6.41
N LYS A 94 2.99 -4.16 7.68
CA LYS A 94 4.18 -3.99 8.53
C LYS A 94 5.41 -4.67 7.94
N ALA A 95 5.26 -5.88 7.42
CA ALA A 95 6.36 -6.59 6.78
C ALA A 95 6.83 -5.87 5.49
N GLN A 96 5.90 -5.35 4.68
CA GLN A 96 6.24 -4.57 3.48
C GLN A 96 6.95 -3.26 3.86
N LEU A 97 6.49 -2.58 4.90
CA LEU A 97 7.12 -1.35 5.39
C LEU A 97 8.55 -1.61 5.87
N ALA A 98 8.77 -2.65 6.67
CA ALA A 98 10.11 -3.05 7.12
C ALA A 98 11.05 -3.38 5.95
N GLN A 99 10.55 -4.06 4.91
CA GLN A 99 11.31 -4.34 3.71
C GLN A 99 11.69 -3.06 2.94
N LEU A 100 10.77 -2.10 2.87
CA LEU A 100 11.01 -0.83 2.21
C LEU A 100 12.01 0.03 2.99
N GLU A 101 11.93 0.05 4.33
CA GLU A 101 12.88 0.71 5.21
C GLU A 101 14.29 0.12 5.06
N HIS A 102 14.40 -1.20 4.99
CA HIS A 102 15.68 -1.87 4.73
C HIS A 102 16.26 -1.45 3.37
N THR A 103 15.43 -1.43 2.33
CA THR A 103 15.84 -0.97 0.99
C THR A 103 16.31 0.49 1.00
N MET A 104 15.61 1.36 1.73
CA MET A 104 16.00 2.76 1.90
C MET A 104 17.37 2.89 2.58
N ASN A 105 17.64 2.09 3.62
CA ASN A 105 18.93 2.09 4.30
C ASN A 105 20.09 1.71 3.35
N ILE A 106 19.86 0.79 2.42
CA ILE A 106 20.84 0.44 1.38
C ILE A 106 21.09 1.63 0.44
N VAL A 107 20.03 2.32 0.02
CA VAL A 107 20.13 3.51 -0.85
C VAL A 107 20.86 4.62 -0.12
N ASP A 108 20.54 4.90 1.13
CA ASP A 108 21.20 5.92 1.95
C ASP A 108 22.70 5.62 2.14
N TYR A 109 23.03 4.35 2.36
CA TYR A 109 24.45 3.92 2.37
C TYR A 109 25.15 4.23 1.06
N LYS A 110 24.51 3.97 -0.09
CA LYS A 110 25.10 4.27 -1.41
C LYS A 110 25.21 5.76 -1.68
N CYS A 111 24.27 6.58 -1.20
CA CYS A 111 24.38 8.03 -1.26
C CYS A 111 25.62 8.50 -0.49
N TRP A 112 25.76 8.10 0.77
CA TRP A 112 26.93 8.41 1.57
C TRP A 112 28.24 7.92 0.94
N TYR A 113 28.24 6.69 0.41
CA TYR A 113 29.42 6.11 -0.27
C TYR A 113 29.89 6.98 -1.43
N TYR A 114 28.98 7.38 -2.30
CA TYR A 114 29.34 8.18 -3.47
C TYR A 114 29.59 9.65 -3.16
N GLU A 115 28.96 10.20 -2.14
CA GLU A 115 29.31 11.53 -1.61
C GLU A 115 30.77 11.56 -1.10
N THR A 116 31.17 10.53 -0.35
CA THR A 116 32.54 10.36 0.12
C THR A 116 33.53 10.17 -1.03
N ALA A 117 33.19 9.33 -1.99
CA ALA A 117 33.99 9.12 -3.19
C ALA A 117 34.16 10.40 -4.03
N LYS A 118 33.07 11.16 -4.18
CA LYS A 118 33.07 12.44 -4.90
C LYS A 118 33.99 13.46 -4.22
N ALA A 119 33.94 13.57 -2.91
CA ALA A 119 34.81 14.46 -2.14
C ALA A 119 36.30 14.07 -2.25
N ALA A 120 36.58 12.76 -2.31
CA ALA A 120 37.92 12.23 -2.43
C ALA A 120 38.48 12.18 -3.89
N GLY A 121 37.57 12.28 -4.89
CA GLY A 121 37.89 12.13 -6.28
C GLY A 121 38.10 10.67 -6.73
N THR A 122 37.86 9.70 -5.84
CA THR A 122 38.03 8.25 -6.15
C THR A 122 37.12 7.40 -5.25
N VAL A 123 36.68 6.25 -5.77
CA VAL A 123 35.95 5.24 -5.01
C VAL A 123 36.84 4.44 -4.06
N ASP A 124 38.16 4.49 -4.21
CA ASP A 124 39.07 3.73 -3.37
C ASP A 124 38.98 4.14 -1.89
N VAL A 125 38.70 5.42 -1.64
CA VAL A 125 38.58 5.93 -0.25
C VAL A 125 37.41 5.27 0.50
N PRO A 126 36.17 5.36 0.10
CA PRO A 126 35.09 4.68 0.81
C PRO A 126 35.17 3.15 0.69
N GLN A 127 35.75 2.61 -0.37
CA GLN A 127 35.89 1.17 -0.54
C GLN A 127 36.83 0.55 0.50
N ASN A 128 37.97 1.21 0.78
CA ASN A 128 39.03 0.73 1.69
C ASN A 128 38.98 1.40 3.07
N MET A 129 37.94 2.19 3.35
CA MET A 129 37.76 2.89 4.63
C MET A 129 37.69 1.91 5.79
N ASP A 130 38.40 2.19 6.86
CA ASP A 130 38.35 1.42 8.10
C ASP A 130 36.94 1.45 8.70
N GLU A 131 36.55 0.36 9.35
CA GLU A 131 35.21 0.24 9.91
C GLU A 131 34.92 1.27 11.01
N ALA A 132 35.98 1.72 11.72
CA ALA A 132 35.87 2.77 12.71
C ALA A 132 35.43 4.12 12.15
N ASP A 133 35.81 4.42 10.89
CA ASP A 133 35.53 5.68 10.20
C ASP A 133 34.18 5.69 9.48
N ILE A 134 33.50 4.53 9.41
CA ILE A 134 32.18 4.42 8.81
C ILE A 134 31.11 4.86 9.79
N PRO A 135 30.15 5.70 9.38
CA PRO A 135 29.02 6.06 10.23
C PRO A 135 28.32 4.83 10.79
N GLU A 136 28.04 4.84 12.11
CA GLU A 136 27.49 3.69 12.84
C GLU A 136 26.26 3.08 12.16
N ARG A 137 25.36 3.94 11.68
CA ARG A 137 24.13 3.54 10.98
C ARG A 137 24.35 2.72 9.71
N PHE A 138 25.55 2.75 9.14
CA PHE A 138 25.88 2.07 7.88
C PHE A 138 26.73 0.82 8.04
N LYS A 139 27.27 0.56 9.23
CA LYS A 139 28.14 -0.61 9.47
C LYS A 139 27.44 -1.92 9.19
N SER A 140 26.21 -2.08 9.68
CA SER A 140 25.39 -3.28 9.46
C SER A 140 25.11 -3.53 7.97
N ILE A 141 24.65 -2.50 7.26
CA ILE A 141 24.37 -2.59 5.81
C ILE A 141 25.64 -2.90 5.00
N ARG A 142 26.75 -2.26 5.33
CA ARG A 142 28.04 -2.57 4.65
C ARG A 142 28.46 -4.01 4.86
N SER A 143 28.35 -4.53 6.06
CA SER A 143 28.67 -5.92 6.39
C SER A 143 27.79 -6.89 5.61
N GLU A 144 26.49 -6.63 5.56
CA GLU A 144 25.51 -7.41 4.82
C GLU A 144 25.86 -7.47 3.31
N LEU A 145 26.14 -6.30 2.69
CA LEU A 145 26.44 -6.20 1.27
C LEU A 145 27.79 -6.84 0.88
N LYS A 146 28.70 -7.02 1.83
CA LYS A 146 29.98 -7.71 1.63
C LYS A 146 29.91 -9.22 1.89
N SER A 147 28.86 -9.68 2.57
CA SER A 147 28.67 -11.10 2.87
C SER A 147 28.06 -11.84 1.67
N VAL A 148 28.70 -12.91 1.24
CA VAL A 148 28.11 -13.81 0.25
C VAL A 148 27.16 -14.76 0.97
N PRO A 149 25.88 -14.85 0.56
CA PRO A 149 24.98 -15.84 1.13
C PRO A 149 25.54 -17.24 0.96
N LYS A 150 25.60 -18.01 2.05
CA LYS A 150 26.01 -19.44 2.00
C LYS A 150 24.85 -20.30 1.56
#